data_ba5f718a2be8c002927ffc9d74ef8340
#
_entry.id   ba5f718a2be8c002927ffc9d74ef8340
#
_cell.length_a   1.000
_cell.length_b   1.000
_cell.length_c   1.000
_cell.angle_alpha   90.00
_cell.angle_beta   90.00
_cell.angle_gamma   90.00
#
_symmetry.space_group_name_H-M   'P 1'
#
loop_
_entity.id
_entity.type
_entity.pdbx_description
1 polymer ?
#
loop_
_entity_poly.entity_id
_entity_poly.type
_entity_poly.pdbx_seq_one_letter_code
_entity_poly.pdbx_strand_id
1 'polypeptide(L)'
;MEKISVLTLAVTFSIFSSSTMAETISGQSQSYDNNMVNIRIDETESTMGPHGGALGTPGIGYRSIAGGKTISFSGLKSSDIKKPDNVYLLDGTTIPHGNMGKFQFSQVADAEVYFGDWSQTGVNGDTTHTAYFSGENAMSEVPSSGQANYTLEGINQFDGETKLIGSFTADFNDKSYKGSLKGKTLSISLGGNIAEQGKFSGNAIANDTITGSSMGQLFGDNAEQVAGITSFKGHEHLDTAFGGKKD
;
A
#
# COMPACT_ATOMS: atom_id res chain seq x y z
N MET A 1 -15.65 60.65 -45.61
CA MET A 1 -15.16 60.29 -44.28
C MET A 1 -15.78 58.92 -43.94
N GLU A 2 -15.06 57.85 -44.25
CA GLU A 2 -15.51 56.47 -43.96
C GLU A 2 -15.07 56.09 -42.55
N LYS A 3 -16.02 55.60 -41.76
CA LYS A 3 -15.76 55.14 -40.44
C LYS A 3 -15.36 53.65 -40.52
N ILE A 4 -14.11 53.35 -40.22
CA ILE A 4 -13.62 51.98 -40.05
C ILE A 4 -14.00 51.49 -38.64
N SER A 5 -14.90 50.49 -38.57
CA SER A 5 -15.23 49.80 -37.33
C SER A 5 -14.23 48.66 -37.11
N VAL A 6 -13.43 48.79 -36.09
CA VAL A 6 -12.51 47.72 -35.65
C VAL A 6 -13.31 46.72 -34.78
N LEU A 7 -13.49 45.52 -35.29
CA LEU A 7 -14.11 44.41 -34.54
C LEU A 7 -13.02 43.71 -33.73
N THR A 8 -13.04 43.91 -32.39
CA THR A 8 -12.12 43.23 -31.46
C THR A 8 -12.66 41.83 -31.18
N LEU A 9 -12.00 40.81 -31.73
CA LEU A 9 -12.30 39.40 -31.44
C LEU A 9 -11.64 39.01 -30.10
N ALA A 10 -12.44 38.88 -29.06
CA ALA A 10 -11.98 38.35 -27.79
C ALA A 10 -11.87 36.81 -27.87
N VAL A 11 -10.65 36.29 -27.94
CA VAL A 11 -10.38 34.83 -27.81
C VAL A 11 -10.34 34.48 -26.33
N THR A 12 -11.38 33.85 -25.84
CA THR A 12 -11.39 33.25 -24.50
C THR A 12 -10.64 31.93 -24.53
N PHE A 13 -9.43 31.91 -23.97
CA PHE A 13 -8.71 30.66 -23.67
C PHE A 13 -9.37 30.00 -22.47
N SER A 14 -10.12 28.92 -22.69
CA SER A 14 -10.54 28.00 -21.62
C SER A 14 -9.33 27.14 -21.25
N ILE A 15 -8.72 27.42 -20.11
CA ILE A 15 -7.71 26.55 -19.52
C ILE A 15 -8.47 25.35 -18.94
N PHE A 16 -8.48 24.24 -19.64
CA PHE A 16 -8.85 22.97 -19.07
C PHE A 16 -7.68 22.53 -18.17
N SER A 17 -7.80 22.75 -16.88
CA SER A 17 -6.98 22.06 -15.90
C SER A 17 -7.40 20.60 -15.91
N SER A 18 -6.68 19.75 -16.64
CA SER A 18 -6.71 18.32 -16.42
C SER A 18 -6.11 18.08 -15.03
N SER A 19 -6.95 17.78 -14.05
CA SER A 19 -6.47 17.17 -12.82
C SER A 19 -5.86 15.82 -13.22
N THR A 20 -4.54 15.75 -13.28
CA THR A 20 -3.85 14.46 -13.30
C THR A 20 -4.17 13.81 -11.96
N MET A 21 -4.94 12.72 -12.00
CA MET A 21 -5.09 11.86 -10.82
C MET A 21 -3.67 11.42 -10.41
N ALA A 22 -3.39 11.47 -9.10
CA ALA A 22 -2.12 10.97 -8.61
C ALA A 22 -2.02 9.47 -8.93
N GLU A 23 -0.87 9.06 -9.48
CA GLU A 23 -0.61 7.66 -9.80
C GLU A 23 -0.60 6.82 -8.51
N THR A 24 -1.33 5.71 -8.51
CA THR A 24 -1.30 4.75 -7.41
C THR A 24 -0.08 3.85 -7.55
N ILE A 25 0.72 3.78 -6.50
CA ILE A 25 1.85 2.85 -6.40
C ILE A 25 1.48 1.69 -5.48
N SER A 26 1.70 0.47 -5.94
CA SER A 26 1.39 -0.74 -5.19
C SER A 26 2.50 -1.78 -5.26
N GLY A 27 2.48 -2.73 -4.33
CA GLY A 27 3.33 -3.90 -4.33
C GLY A 27 2.75 -5.03 -3.49
N GLN A 28 3.07 -6.27 -3.87
CA GLN A 28 2.65 -7.47 -3.13
C GLN A 28 3.78 -8.52 -3.14
N SER A 29 3.86 -9.32 -2.09
CA SER A 29 4.96 -10.28 -1.88
C SER A 29 4.89 -11.51 -2.77
N GLN A 30 3.70 -11.85 -3.27
CA GLN A 30 3.48 -12.94 -4.21
C GLN A 30 2.75 -12.44 -5.46
N SER A 31 3.06 -13.03 -6.62
CA SER A 31 2.54 -12.59 -7.91
C SER A 31 1.14 -13.14 -8.20
N TYR A 32 0.22 -12.23 -8.52
CA TYR A 32 -1.09 -12.54 -9.08
C TYR A 32 -0.99 -13.17 -10.48
N ASP A 33 -0.08 -12.70 -11.31
CA ASP A 33 0.01 -13.08 -12.73
C ASP A 33 0.40 -14.55 -12.93
N ASN A 34 1.14 -15.13 -12.00
CA ASN A 34 1.56 -16.53 -12.03
C ASN A 34 0.51 -17.50 -11.47
N ASN A 35 -0.72 -17.05 -11.22
CA ASN A 35 -1.79 -17.82 -10.59
C ASN A 35 -1.43 -18.38 -9.19
N MET A 36 -0.42 -17.83 -8.53
CA MET A 36 -0.02 -18.27 -7.19
C MET A 36 -1.00 -17.80 -6.12
N VAL A 37 -1.54 -16.59 -6.30
CA VAL A 37 -2.52 -16.00 -5.37
C VAL A 37 -3.74 -15.47 -6.12
N ASN A 38 -4.85 -15.31 -5.40
CA ASN A 38 -6.12 -14.88 -5.96
C ASN A 38 -6.38 -13.38 -5.81
N ILE A 39 -5.46 -12.62 -5.22
CA ILE A 39 -5.59 -11.16 -5.06
C ILE A 39 -4.65 -10.40 -6.00
N ARG A 40 -5.12 -9.21 -6.40
CA ARG A 40 -4.35 -8.20 -7.12
C ARG A 40 -4.45 -6.87 -6.37
N ILE A 41 -3.33 -6.22 -6.15
CA ILE A 41 -3.26 -4.88 -5.58
C ILE A 41 -2.88 -3.93 -6.72
N ASP A 42 -3.77 -2.99 -7.01
CA ASP A 42 -3.63 -2.09 -8.16
C ASP A 42 -4.56 -0.89 -7.99
N GLU A 43 -4.67 -0.04 -9.01
CA GLU A 43 -5.66 1.03 -9.07
C GLU A 43 -7.10 0.50 -9.04
N THR A 44 -8.00 1.25 -8.43
CA THR A 44 -9.44 0.95 -8.44
C THR A 44 -10.01 1.01 -9.85
N GLU A 45 -10.57 -0.10 -10.31
CA GLU A 45 -11.17 -0.27 -11.64
C GLU A 45 -12.70 -0.29 -11.61
N SER A 46 -13.32 -0.39 -10.45
CA SER A 46 -14.77 -0.50 -10.32
C SER A 46 -15.33 0.43 -9.26
N THR A 47 -16.31 1.22 -9.66
CA THR A 47 -17.11 2.05 -8.76
C THR A 47 -18.42 1.38 -8.34
N MET A 48 -18.64 0.12 -8.78
CA MET A 48 -19.90 -0.57 -8.56
C MET A 48 -19.96 -1.26 -7.21
N GLY A 49 -21.19 -1.32 -6.67
CA GLY A 49 -21.50 -2.03 -5.43
C GLY A 49 -21.34 -1.21 -4.16
N PRO A 50 -21.54 -1.84 -2.99
CA PRO A 50 -21.50 -1.15 -1.70
C PRO A 50 -20.09 -0.66 -1.30
N HIS A 51 -19.07 -1.08 -2.03
CA HIS A 51 -17.65 -0.75 -1.79
C HIS A 51 -17.11 0.24 -2.83
N GLY A 52 -17.99 1.03 -3.44
CA GLY A 52 -17.60 2.00 -4.47
C GLY A 52 -16.61 3.03 -3.93
N GLY A 53 -15.61 3.35 -4.74
CA GLY A 53 -14.61 4.41 -4.51
C GLY A 53 -14.29 5.12 -5.80
N ALA A 54 -13.40 6.11 -5.76
CA ALA A 54 -12.95 6.79 -6.97
C ALA A 54 -12.07 5.86 -7.82
N LEU A 55 -12.22 5.92 -9.15
CA LEU A 55 -11.31 5.22 -10.08
C LEU A 55 -9.88 5.74 -9.91
N GLY A 56 -8.90 4.87 -10.08
CA GLY A 56 -7.49 5.22 -9.99
C GLY A 56 -6.94 5.28 -8.56
N THR A 57 -7.80 5.26 -7.52
CA THR A 57 -7.35 5.21 -6.11
C THR A 57 -6.83 3.81 -5.71
N PRO A 58 -6.10 3.68 -4.58
CA PRO A 58 -5.62 2.39 -4.11
C PRO A 58 -6.73 1.35 -3.97
N GLY A 59 -6.53 0.18 -4.59
CA GLY A 59 -7.54 -0.86 -4.68
C GLY A 59 -7.01 -2.28 -4.53
N ILE A 60 -7.94 -3.19 -4.26
CA ILE A 60 -7.71 -4.62 -4.16
C ILE A 60 -8.77 -5.38 -4.96
N GLY A 61 -8.37 -6.40 -5.69
CA GLY A 61 -9.24 -7.28 -6.46
C GLY A 61 -9.06 -8.74 -6.09
N TYR A 62 -10.12 -9.52 -6.24
CA TYR A 62 -10.08 -10.97 -6.05
C TYR A 62 -10.46 -11.67 -7.36
N ARG A 63 -9.66 -12.65 -7.79
CA ARG A 63 -9.72 -13.26 -9.14
C ARG A 63 -11.12 -13.69 -9.61
N SER A 64 -11.92 -14.26 -8.73
CA SER A 64 -13.26 -14.76 -9.06
C SER A 64 -14.39 -13.75 -8.82
N ILE A 65 -14.10 -12.57 -8.28
CA ILE A 65 -15.12 -11.54 -8.00
C ILE A 65 -14.96 -10.39 -8.98
N ALA A 66 -16.07 -9.92 -9.51
CA ALA A 66 -16.16 -8.80 -10.48
C ALA A 66 -15.21 -8.96 -11.69
N GLY A 67 -14.88 -10.20 -12.09
CA GLY A 67 -13.91 -10.46 -13.15
C GLY A 67 -12.46 -10.12 -12.78
N GLY A 68 -12.14 -10.08 -11.49
CA GLY A 68 -10.82 -9.71 -10.97
C GLY A 68 -10.57 -8.21 -10.92
N LYS A 69 -11.60 -7.38 -11.14
CA LYS A 69 -11.50 -5.92 -11.02
C LYS A 69 -11.22 -5.50 -9.58
N THR A 70 -10.40 -4.50 -9.43
CA THR A 70 -10.08 -3.91 -8.14
C THR A 70 -11.17 -2.96 -7.65
N ILE A 71 -11.43 -3.00 -6.37
CA ILE A 71 -12.31 -2.07 -5.63
C ILE A 71 -11.47 -1.27 -4.63
N SER A 72 -11.94 -0.08 -4.27
CA SER A 72 -11.19 0.85 -3.43
C SER A 72 -11.05 0.37 -1.98
N PHE A 73 -9.85 0.52 -1.40
CA PHE A 73 -9.66 0.38 0.05
C PHE A 73 -10.51 1.38 0.84
N SER A 74 -10.66 2.62 0.37
CA SER A 74 -11.50 3.61 1.04
C SER A 74 -12.98 3.21 1.05
N GLY A 75 -13.46 2.59 -0.04
CA GLY A 75 -14.80 2.01 -0.11
C GLY A 75 -15.00 0.82 0.82
N LEU A 76 -13.98 0.00 1.00
CA LEU A 76 -14.00 -1.10 1.96
C LEU A 76 -14.08 -0.63 3.41
N LYS A 77 -13.49 0.52 3.75
CA LYS A 77 -13.59 1.12 5.10
C LYS A 77 -15.02 1.53 5.47
N SER A 78 -15.87 1.84 4.49
CA SER A 78 -17.27 2.21 4.72
C SER A 78 -18.18 1.04 5.05
N SER A 79 -17.69 -0.21 4.96
CA SER A 79 -18.43 -1.43 5.28
C SER A 79 -18.41 -1.69 6.78
N ASP A 80 -19.36 -2.52 7.27
CA ASP A 80 -19.43 -2.98 8.67
C ASP A 80 -18.32 -4.01 9.00
N ILE A 81 -17.07 -3.61 8.77
CA ILE A 81 -15.89 -4.43 8.99
C ILE A 81 -15.40 -4.25 10.41
N LYS A 82 -15.04 -5.33 11.10
CA LYS A 82 -14.38 -5.27 12.40
C LYS A 82 -13.08 -4.49 12.28
N LYS A 83 -12.85 -3.56 13.21
CA LYS A 83 -11.67 -2.71 13.24
C LYS A 83 -10.99 -2.76 14.62
N PRO A 84 -10.46 -3.91 15.06
CA PRO A 84 -9.62 -3.94 16.25
C PRO A 84 -8.28 -3.28 15.95
N ASP A 85 -7.78 -2.45 16.85
CA ASP A 85 -6.46 -1.82 16.76
C ASP A 85 -6.17 -1.13 15.40
N ASN A 86 -7.18 -0.45 14.83
CA ASN A 86 -7.12 0.19 13.51
C ASN A 86 -6.84 -0.75 12.32
N VAL A 87 -6.98 -2.05 12.47
CA VAL A 87 -6.91 -3.03 11.37
C VAL A 87 -8.31 -3.40 10.91
N TYR A 88 -8.61 -3.16 9.64
CA TYR A 88 -9.84 -3.61 8.98
C TYR A 88 -9.71 -5.09 8.67
N LEU A 89 -10.62 -5.91 9.21
CA LEU A 89 -10.64 -7.36 9.03
C LEU A 89 -11.82 -7.78 8.17
N LEU A 90 -11.53 -8.45 7.06
CA LEU A 90 -12.52 -9.13 6.24
C LEU A 90 -12.26 -10.63 6.30
N ASP A 91 -13.18 -11.34 6.90
CA ASP A 91 -13.20 -12.80 6.86
C ASP A 91 -14.11 -13.27 5.73
N GLY A 92 -13.52 -13.54 4.58
CA GLY A 92 -14.22 -13.99 3.38
C GLY A 92 -14.80 -15.40 3.49
N THR A 93 -14.53 -16.14 4.57
CA THR A 93 -15.17 -17.43 4.85
C THR A 93 -16.61 -17.27 5.33
N THR A 94 -16.95 -16.08 5.84
CA THR A 94 -18.25 -15.79 6.46
C THR A 94 -19.17 -14.89 5.64
N ILE A 95 -18.68 -14.28 4.54
CA ILE A 95 -19.50 -13.40 3.69
C ILE A 95 -20.10 -14.13 2.48
N PRO A 96 -21.25 -13.63 1.95
CA PRO A 96 -22.01 -14.34 0.89
C PRO A 96 -21.26 -14.52 -0.44
N HIS A 97 -20.10 -13.91 -0.63
CA HIS A 97 -19.35 -13.90 -1.90
C HIS A 97 -18.42 -15.10 -2.10
N GLY A 98 -18.56 -16.14 -1.30
CA GLY A 98 -17.78 -17.35 -1.43
C GLY A 98 -16.45 -17.30 -0.70
N ASN A 99 -15.58 -18.25 -0.99
CA ASN A 99 -14.31 -18.43 -0.30
C ASN A 99 -13.23 -17.43 -0.80
N MET A 100 -13.37 -16.16 -0.42
CA MET A 100 -12.43 -15.07 -0.78
C MET A 100 -11.15 -15.08 0.06
N GLY A 101 -11.05 -15.98 1.03
CA GLY A 101 -9.96 -15.94 1.98
C GLY A 101 -10.15 -14.88 3.06
N LYS A 102 -9.12 -14.69 3.86
CA LYS A 102 -9.06 -13.68 4.90
C LYS A 102 -8.12 -12.57 4.46
N PHE A 103 -8.56 -11.34 4.49
CA PHE A 103 -7.69 -10.19 4.24
C PHE A 103 -7.91 -9.09 5.25
N GLN A 104 -6.86 -8.34 5.48
CA GLN A 104 -6.82 -7.30 6.47
C GLN A 104 -5.90 -6.18 6.02
N PHE A 105 -6.21 -4.97 6.44
CA PHE A 105 -5.41 -3.81 6.11
C PHE A 105 -5.51 -2.71 7.16
N SER A 106 -4.51 -1.86 7.19
CA SER A 106 -4.48 -0.61 7.93
C SER A 106 -4.26 0.55 6.97
N GLN A 107 -4.66 1.74 7.39
CA GLN A 107 -4.36 2.99 6.71
C GLN A 107 -3.27 3.74 7.46
N VAL A 108 -2.34 4.35 6.74
CA VAL A 108 -1.29 5.18 7.35
C VAL A 108 -1.87 6.56 7.66
N ALA A 109 -2.12 6.82 8.93
CA ALA A 109 -2.78 8.05 9.39
C ALA A 109 -4.08 8.32 8.59
N ASP A 110 -4.23 9.53 8.01
CA ASP A 110 -5.39 9.90 7.17
C ASP A 110 -5.03 9.95 5.67
N ALA A 111 -3.86 9.41 5.27
CA ALA A 111 -3.43 9.37 3.87
C ALA A 111 -4.08 8.21 3.11
N GLU A 112 -4.28 8.36 1.81
CA GLU A 112 -4.67 7.25 0.94
C GLU A 112 -3.49 6.30 0.69
N VAL A 113 -2.94 5.78 1.80
CA VAL A 113 -1.83 4.83 1.85
C VAL A 113 -2.22 3.68 2.76
N TYR A 114 -2.18 2.48 2.23
CA TYR A 114 -2.67 1.26 2.86
C TYR A 114 -1.60 0.18 2.86
N PHE A 115 -1.62 -0.67 3.89
CA PHE A 115 -0.77 -1.85 3.98
C PHE A 115 -1.54 -2.97 4.68
N GLY A 116 -1.26 -4.22 4.29
CA GLY A 116 -2.00 -5.35 4.83
C GLY A 116 -1.54 -6.69 4.29
N ASP A 117 -2.28 -7.73 4.62
CA ASP A 117 -2.04 -9.07 4.12
C ASP A 117 -3.33 -9.82 3.77
N TRP A 118 -3.15 -10.90 3.04
CA TRP A 118 -4.20 -11.81 2.62
C TRP A 118 -3.70 -13.24 2.65
N SER A 119 -4.60 -14.18 2.93
CA SER A 119 -4.37 -15.60 2.66
C SER A 119 -5.68 -16.33 2.35
N GLN A 120 -5.61 -17.39 1.55
CA GLN A 120 -6.81 -18.10 1.10
C GLN A 120 -7.59 -18.75 2.25
N THR A 121 -6.90 -19.26 3.24
CA THR A 121 -7.52 -19.99 4.36
C THR A 121 -7.55 -19.21 5.67
N GLY A 122 -6.73 -18.18 5.81
CA GLY A 122 -6.53 -17.46 7.07
C GLY A 122 -5.84 -18.27 8.16
N VAL A 123 -5.25 -19.41 7.81
CA VAL A 123 -4.54 -20.30 8.74
C VAL A 123 -3.04 -19.99 8.72
N ASN A 124 -2.40 -19.99 9.88
CA ASN A 124 -0.96 -19.79 9.97
C ASN A 124 -0.22 -20.88 9.18
N GLY A 125 0.75 -20.46 8.34
CA GLY A 125 1.48 -21.35 7.44
C GLY A 125 0.82 -21.55 6.07
N ASP A 126 -0.28 -20.83 5.77
CA ASP A 126 -0.86 -20.82 4.43
C ASP A 126 0.15 -20.28 3.41
N THR A 127 0.52 -21.09 2.42
CA THR A 127 1.49 -20.73 1.39
C THR A 127 1.00 -19.66 0.43
N THR A 128 -0.30 -19.34 0.45
CA THR A 128 -0.88 -18.23 -0.31
C THR A 128 -0.76 -16.89 0.43
N HIS A 129 -0.25 -16.86 1.65
CA HIS A 129 -0.11 -15.66 2.44
C HIS A 129 0.68 -14.59 1.65
N THR A 130 0.08 -13.41 1.49
CA THR A 130 0.58 -12.34 0.64
C THR A 130 0.50 -11.02 1.39
N ALA A 131 1.65 -10.43 1.68
CA ALA A 131 1.73 -9.07 2.20
C ALA A 131 1.63 -8.07 1.04
N TYR A 132 1.00 -6.91 1.27
CA TYR A 132 0.83 -5.88 0.25
C TYR A 132 0.82 -4.47 0.81
N PHE A 133 1.10 -3.50 -0.06
CA PHE A 133 0.86 -2.08 0.17
C PHE A 133 0.31 -1.41 -1.09
N SER A 134 -0.39 -0.29 -0.92
CA SER A 134 -0.85 0.56 -2.01
C SER A 134 -1.04 1.98 -1.52
N GLY A 135 -0.71 2.99 -2.33
CA GLY A 135 -0.87 4.38 -1.93
C GLY A 135 -0.81 5.37 -3.08
N GLU A 136 -1.38 6.52 -2.86
CA GLU A 136 -1.33 7.70 -3.74
C GLU A 136 -0.28 8.70 -3.26
N ASN A 137 0.02 9.67 -4.13
CA ASN A 137 0.97 10.75 -3.84
C ASN A 137 2.37 10.21 -3.51
N ALA A 138 2.86 9.26 -4.34
CA ALA A 138 4.25 8.86 -4.28
C ALA A 138 5.16 10.09 -4.34
N MET A 139 6.23 10.08 -3.55
CA MET A 139 7.21 11.15 -3.56
C MET A 139 7.74 11.37 -4.97
N SER A 140 7.67 12.60 -5.47
CA SER A 140 8.11 12.95 -6.83
C SER A 140 9.63 13.14 -6.92
N GLU A 141 10.25 13.67 -5.85
CA GLU A 141 11.67 13.97 -5.79
C GLU A 141 12.24 13.67 -4.40
N VAL A 142 13.30 12.88 -4.34
CA VAL A 142 14.00 12.54 -3.10
C VAL A 142 14.84 13.75 -2.65
N PRO A 143 14.73 14.21 -1.39
CA PRO A 143 15.59 15.28 -0.87
C PRO A 143 17.07 14.98 -1.07
N SER A 144 17.86 16.00 -1.35
CA SER A 144 19.30 15.85 -1.54
C SER A 144 20.07 15.65 -0.23
N SER A 145 19.43 15.88 0.91
CA SER A 145 20.05 15.72 2.23
C SER A 145 19.02 15.62 3.36
N GLY A 146 19.49 15.22 4.54
CA GLY A 146 18.66 15.09 5.74
C GLY A 146 18.20 13.67 5.99
N GLN A 147 17.35 13.51 7.01
CA GLN A 147 16.77 12.21 7.41
C GLN A 147 15.29 12.38 7.72
N ALA A 148 14.54 11.31 7.50
CA ALA A 148 13.17 11.18 7.98
C ALA A 148 13.05 9.92 8.84
N ASN A 149 12.46 10.07 10.03
CA ASN A 149 12.19 8.98 10.95
C ASN A 149 10.69 8.70 11.01
N TYR A 150 10.35 7.42 11.13
CA TYR A 150 8.96 6.97 11.15
C TYR A 150 8.75 5.97 12.26
N THR A 151 7.65 6.10 12.95
CA THR A 151 7.10 5.03 13.77
C THR A 151 6.32 4.08 12.86
N LEU A 152 6.72 2.79 12.85
CA LEU A 152 6.11 1.77 12.01
C LEU A 152 5.07 0.94 12.76
N GLU A 153 4.02 0.57 12.03
CA GLU A 153 3.13 -0.53 12.34
C GLU A 153 3.25 -1.60 11.25
N GLY A 154 3.19 -2.90 11.64
CA GLY A 154 3.26 -4.01 10.69
C GLY A 154 2.12 -5.01 10.87
N ILE A 155 1.69 -5.60 9.76
CA ILE A 155 0.68 -6.65 9.71
C ILE A 155 1.32 -7.92 9.16
N ASN A 156 1.23 -8.99 9.95
CA ASN A 156 1.55 -10.35 9.56
C ASN A 156 0.52 -11.27 10.23
N GLN A 157 -0.45 -11.74 9.46
CA GLN A 157 -1.53 -12.62 9.91
C GLN A 157 -2.16 -12.16 11.24
N PHE A 158 -2.56 -10.87 11.27
CA PHE A 158 -3.08 -10.24 12.47
C PHE A 158 -4.25 -11.03 13.07
N ASP A 159 -4.12 -11.40 14.33
CA ASP A 159 -5.08 -12.26 15.06
C ASP A 159 -6.13 -11.46 15.85
N GLY A 160 -6.10 -10.13 15.76
CA GLY A 160 -6.97 -9.23 16.50
C GLY A 160 -6.36 -8.71 17.80
N GLU A 161 -5.16 -9.14 18.18
CA GLU A 161 -4.52 -8.75 19.44
C GLU A 161 -3.39 -7.74 19.24
N THR A 162 -2.38 -8.05 18.42
CA THR A 162 -1.16 -7.24 18.35
C THR A 162 -0.63 -7.09 16.93
N LYS A 163 -0.37 -5.84 16.53
CA LYS A 163 0.45 -5.52 15.37
C LYS A 163 1.94 -5.63 15.73
N LEU A 164 2.79 -5.76 14.70
CA LEU A 164 4.21 -5.47 14.89
C LEU A 164 4.39 -3.96 15.00
N ILE A 165 5.28 -3.55 15.89
CA ILE A 165 5.66 -2.14 16.07
C ILE A 165 7.14 -1.99 15.78
N GLY A 166 7.52 -0.87 15.19
CA GLY A 166 8.91 -0.66 14.83
C GLY A 166 9.25 0.77 14.44
N SER A 167 10.38 0.90 13.76
CA SER A 167 10.88 2.17 13.26
C SER A 167 11.49 2.03 11.88
N PHE A 168 11.50 3.14 11.15
CA PHE A 168 12.16 3.25 9.85
C PHE A 168 12.87 4.60 9.79
N THR A 169 14.09 4.62 9.27
CA THR A 169 14.83 5.83 9.02
C THR A 169 15.21 5.85 7.54
N ALA A 170 14.81 6.89 6.83
CA ALA A 170 15.30 7.22 5.50
C ALA A 170 16.45 8.25 5.65
N ASP A 171 17.63 7.92 5.15
CA ASP A 171 18.77 8.82 5.07
C ASP A 171 18.93 9.30 3.62
N PHE A 172 18.61 10.55 3.38
CA PHE A 172 18.65 11.13 2.05
C PHE A 172 20.07 11.52 1.60
N ASN A 173 21.03 11.67 2.54
CA ASN A 173 22.41 11.93 2.18
C ASN A 173 23.02 10.71 1.50
N ASP A 174 22.81 9.54 2.07
CA ASP A 174 23.36 8.27 1.58
C ASP A 174 22.40 7.53 0.65
N LYS A 175 21.19 8.06 0.44
CA LYS A 175 20.09 7.40 -0.29
C LYS A 175 19.86 5.97 0.23
N SER A 176 19.84 5.80 1.53
CA SER A 176 19.72 4.52 2.21
C SER A 176 18.58 4.52 3.21
N TYR A 177 18.15 3.35 3.60
CA TYR A 177 17.19 3.20 4.68
C TYR A 177 17.56 2.04 5.60
N LYS A 178 17.08 2.11 6.82
CA LYS A 178 17.08 1.02 7.80
C LYS A 178 15.79 1.03 8.60
N GLY A 179 15.37 -0.14 9.04
CA GLY A 179 14.19 -0.24 9.88
C GLY A 179 14.15 -1.56 10.63
N SER A 180 13.19 -1.64 11.53
CA SER A 180 12.89 -2.87 12.27
C SER A 180 11.41 -2.94 12.61
N LEU A 181 10.91 -4.15 12.75
CA LEU A 181 9.57 -4.46 13.22
C LEU A 181 9.67 -5.55 14.27
N LYS A 182 8.88 -5.45 15.32
CA LYS A 182 8.85 -6.45 16.40
C LYS A 182 7.43 -6.71 16.85
N GLY A 183 7.04 -7.97 16.78
CA GLY A 183 5.82 -8.52 17.36
C GLY A 183 6.12 -9.51 18.50
N LYS A 184 5.13 -10.30 18.82
CA LYS A 184 5.22 -11.30 19.90
C LYS A 184 6.19 -12.43 19.57
N THR A 185 6.17 -12.94 18.36
CA THR A 185 6.95 -14.10 17.89
C THR A 185 7.80 -13.82 16.66
N LEU A 186 7.65 -12.64 16.05
CA LEU A 186 8.33 -12.23 14.83
C LEU A 186 9.10 -10.94 15.06
N SER A 187 10.38 -10.94 14.73
CA SER A 187 11.21 -9.75 14.62
C SER A 187 11.79 -9.66 13.22
N ILE A 188 11.79 -8.47 12.64
CA ILE A 188 12.30 -8.23 11.30
C ILE A 188 13.24 -7.02 11.34
N SER A 189 14.43 -7.16 10.78
CA SER A 189 15.29 -6.04 10.42
C SER A 189 15.29 -5.88 8.91
N LEU A 190 15.32 -4.64 8.44
CA LEU A 190 15.33 -4.32 7.01
C LEU A 190 16.25 -3.15 6.71
N GLY A 191 16.78 -3.11 5.48
CA GLY A 191 17.67 -2.05 5.04
C GLY A 191 18.08 -2.20 3.59
N GLY A 192 18.43 -1.07 2.96
CA GLY A 192 18.78 -1.02 1.55
C GLY A 192 18.89 0.40 1.04
N ASN A 193 18.54 0.60 -0.23
CA ASN A 193 18.70 1.87 -0.92
C ASN A 193 17.35 2.52 -1.26
N ILE A 194 17.36 3.85 -1.28
CA ILE A 194 16.26 4.68 -1.77
C ILE A 194 16.62 5.11 -3.19
N ALA A 195 15.78 4.73 -4.15
CA ALA A 195 15.89 5.14 -5.54
C ALA A 195 15.13 6.45 -5.80
N GLU A 196 15.14 6.88 -7.04
CA GLU A 196 14.37 8.04 -7.49
C GLU A 196 12.88 7.90 -7.16
N GLN A 197 12.20 9.00 -6.96
CA GLN A 197 10.79 9.07 -6.61
C GLN A 197 10.46 8.37 -5.27
N GLY A 198 11.44 8.18 -4.38
CA GLY A 198 11.20 7.61 -3.05
C GLY A 198 10.90 6.12 -3.02
N LYS A 199 11.08 5.39 -4.12
CA LYS A 199 11.06 3.92 -4.12
C LYS A 199 12.23 3.38 -3.33
N PHE A 200 12.01 2.36 -2.52
CA PHE A 200 13.11 1.73 -1.80
C PHE A 200 13.07 0.20 -1.94
N SER A 201 14.26 -0.39 -1.92
CA SER A 201 14.42 -1.85 -1.94
C SER A 201 15.71 -2.29 -1.28
N GLY A 202 15.72 -3.51 -0.74
CA GLY A 202 16.88 -4.08 -0.10
C GLY A 202 16.62 -5.42 0.57
N ASN A 203 17.37 -5.70 1.61
CA ASN A 203 17.31 -6.96 2.34
C ASN A 203 16.35 -6.86 3.55
N ALA A 204 15.81 -8.02 3.95
CA ALA A 204 15.14 -8.22 5.22
C ALA A 204 15.69 -9.47 5.89
N ILE A 205 15.67 -9.50 7.22
CA ILE A 205 16.05 -10.67 8.03
C ILE A 205 14.98 -10.86 9.09
N ALA A 206 14.31 -12.02 9.08
CA ALA A 206 13.35 -12.41 10.09
C ALA A 206 14.02 -13.31 11.14
N ASN A 207 13.71 -13.03 12.41
CA ASN A 207 14.19 -13.80 13.56
C ASN A 207 15.70 -14.06 13.53
N ASP A 208 16.48 -13.05 13.10
CA ASP A 208 17.95 -13.04 13.00
C ASP A 208 18.58 -14.09 12.06
N THR A 209 17.78 -14.90 11.39
CA THR A 209 18.29 -16.06 10.62
C THR A 209 17.70 -16.20 9.23
N ILE A 210 16.45 -15.84 9.01
CA ILE A 210 15.77 -16.07 7.74
C ILE A 210 15.92 -14.83 6.86
N THR A 211 16.68 -14.96 5.78
CA THR A 211 16.93 -13.87 4.83
C THR A 211 15.81 -13.74 3.82
N GLY A 212 15.46 -12.50 3.51
CA GLY A 212 14.45 -12.12 2.53
C GLY A 212 14.75 -10.78 1.90
N SER A 213 13.76 -10.19 1.29
CA SER A 213 13.84 -8.86 0.68
C SER A 213 12.83 -7.89 1.29
N SER A 214 13.08 -6.60 1.13
CA SER A 214 12.15 -5.53 1.46
C SER A 214 12.00 -4.57 0.29
N MET A 215 10.79 -4.03 0.11
CA MET A 215 10.49 -3.01 -0.88
C MET A 215 9.32 -2.14 -0.44
N GLY A 216 9.26 -0.93 -0.98
CA GLY A 216 8.16 -0.02 -0.68
C GLY A 216 8.37 1.36 -1.29
N GLN A 217 7.63 2.33 -0.75
CA GLN A 217 7.52 3.67 -1.28
C GLN A 217 7.42 4.69 -0.14
N LEU A 218 8.08 5.84 -0.32
CA LEU A 218 7.84 7.06 0.44
C LEU A 218 6.75 7.87 -0.24
N PHE A 219 5.80 8.38 0.53
CA PHE A 219 4.65 9.11 0.05
C PHE A 219 4.61 10.52 0.62
N GLY A 220 3.98 11.43 -0.16
CA GLY A 220 3.91 12.85 0.13
C GLY A 220 5.18 13.61 -0.28
N ASP A 221 5.05 14.91 -0.54
CA ASP A 221 6.13 15.75 -1.06
C ASP A 221 7.34 15.88 -0.12
N ASN A 222 7.12 15.70 1.19
CA ASN A 222 8.16 15.77 2.22
C ASN A 222 8.37 14.40 2.92
N ALA A 223 8.05 13.29 2.25
CA ALA A 223 8.12 11.94 2.81
C ALA A 223 7.30 11.81 4.11
N GLU A 224 6.05 12.27 4.09
CA GLU A 224 5.18 12.25 5.27
C GLU A 224 4.78 10.84 5.69
N GLN A 225 4.69 9.91 4.73
CA GLN A 225 4.34 8.52 4.99
C GLN A 225 5.32 7.56 4.31
N VAL A 226 5.38 6.35 4.85
CA VAL A 226 6.07 5.21 4.27
C VAL A 226 5.15 4.00 4.28
N ALA A 227 5.17 3.20 3.21
CA ALA A 227 4.57 1.87 3.22
C ALA A 227 5.41 0.90 2.39
N GLY A 228 5.38 -0.37 2.77
CA GLY A 228 6.16 -1.40 2.10
C GLY A 228 5.86 -2.80 2.62
N ILE A 229 6.63 -3.74 2.10
CA ILE A 229 6.56 -5.16 2.45
C ILE A 229 7.94 -5.74 2.67
N THR A 230 7.99 -6.81 3.45
CA THR A 230 9.08 -7.78 3.44
C THR A 230 8.58 -9.11 2.90
N SER A 231 9.42 -9.84 2.18
CA SER A 231 9.09 -11.16 1.64
C SER A 231 10.21 -12.17 1.88
N PHE A 232 9.82 -13.40 2.22
CA PHE A 232 10.71 -14.49 2.64
C PHE A 232 10.38 -15.75 1.86
N LYS A 233 11.02 -15.93 0.72
CA LYS A 233 10.78 -17.05 -0.19
C LYS A 233 10.95 -18.41 0.49
N GLY A 234 9.88 -19.23 0.43
CA GLY A 234 9.80 -20.51 1.14
C GLY A 234 9.41 -20.39 2.61
N HIS A 235 9.15 -19.17 3.08
CA HIS A 235 8.66 -18.84 4.41
C HIS A 235 7.59 -17.74 4.30
N GLU A 236 6.66 -17.88 3.38
CA GLU A 236 5.67 -16.86 3.03
C GLU A 236 4.82 -16.43 4.23
N HIS A 237 4.66 -17.30 5.24
CA HIS A 237 4.00 -16.96 6.50
C HIS A 237 4.71 -15.86 7.31
N LEU A 238 5.95 -15.52 6.97
CA LEU A 238 6.70 -14.40 7.57
C LEU A 238 6.57 -13.11 6.76
N ASP A 239 6.01 -13.16 5.55
CA ASP A 239 5.80 -11.96 4.74
C ASP A 239 4.99 -10.93 5.53
N THR A 240 5.49 -9.71 5.58
CA THR A 240 4.94 -8.69 6.46
C THR A 240 4.77 -7.38 5.71
N ALA A 241 3.58 -6.81 5.78
CA ALA A 241 3.32 -5.46 5.32
C ALA A 241 3.55 -4.47 6.45
N PHE A 242 4.00 -3.27 6.11
CA PHE A 242 4.20 -2.21 7.10
C PHE A 242 3.86 -0.84 6.53
N GLY A 243 3.51 0.05 7.44
CA GLY A 243 3.33 1.45 7.13
C GLY A 243 3.64 2.32 8.34
N GLY A 244 3.94 3.59 8.09
CA GLY A 244 4.28 4.53 9.15
C GLY A 244 4.15 5.98 8.72
N LYS A 245 3.91 6.83 9.72
CA LYS A 245 3.92 8.28 9.59
C LYS A 245 5.26 8.82 10.09
N LYS A 246 5.76 9.86 9.43
CA LYS A 246 6.93 10.62 9.86
C LYS A 246 6.69 11.23 11.25
N ASP A 247 7.70 11.11 12.11
CA ASP A 247 7.70 11.60 13.49
C ASP A 247 7.73 13.13 13.58
#